data_75b618eabe871a8d4ae2fbfadcc54660
#
_entry.id   75b618eabe871a8d4ae2fbfadcc54660
#
_cell.length_a   1.000
_cell.length_b   1.000
_cell.length_c   1.000
_cell.angle_alpha   90.00
_cell.angle_beta   90.00
_cell.angle_gamma   90.00
#
_symmetry.space_group_name_H-M   'P 1'
#
loop_
_entity.id
_entity.type
_entity.pdbx_description
1 polymer ?
#
loop_
_entity_poly.entity_id
_entity_poly.type
_entity_poly.pdbx_seq_one_letter_code
_entity_poly.pdbx_strand_id
1 'polypeptide(L)'
;MTPHALWAVAPGECALRPVVLPAAGPSQVRVRSVVGAISRGTERLVVHGRVPASEHQRMRGPHMEGSFSFPVKYGYVSVGRVASGALPPG
;
A
#
# COMPACT_ATOMS: atom_id res chain seq x y z
N MET A 1 -17.45 -3.67 -5.99
CA MET A 1 -16.16 -4.37 -5.93
C MET A 1 -15.50 -4.08 -4.59
N THR A 2 -15.04 -5.11 -3.90
CA THR A 2 -14.38 -4.95 -2.60
C THR A 2 -12.92 -4.57 -2.82
N PRO A 3 -12.44 -3.47 -2.23
CA PRO A 3 -11.02 -3.14 -2.31
C PRO A 3 -10.17 -4.16 -1.57
N HIS A 4 -8.96 -4.37 -2.07
CA HIS A 4 -7.99 -5.27 -1.45
C HIS A 4 -6.65 -4.57 -1.27
N ALA A 5 -5.92 -4.97 -0.24
CA ALA A 5 -4.55 -4.53 -0.02
C ALA A 5 -3.59 -5.71 -0.13
N LEU A 6 -2.41 -5.44 -0.64
CA LEU A 6 -1.36 -6.45 -0.74
C LEU A 6 -0.52 -6.44 0.53
N TRP A 7 -0.41 -7.61 1.15
CA TRP A 7 0.37 -7.81 2.37
C TRP A 7 1.51 -8.78 2.11
N ALA A 8 2.69 -8.45 2.60
CA ALA A 8 3.77 -9.41 2.73
C ALA A 8 3.56 -10.16 4.05
N VAL A 9 3.36 -11.46 3.98
CA VAL A 9 2.95 -12.25 5.14
C VAL A 9 4.03 -13.21 5.66
N ALA A 10 4.99 -13.57 4.80
CA ALA A 10 6.11 -14.41 5.14
C ALA A 10 7.18 -14.23 4.07
N PRO A 11 8.42 -14.70 4.27
CA PRO A 11 9.46 -14.53 3.25
C PRO A 11 9.04 -15.07 1.89
N GLY A 12 8.99 -14.18 0.88
CA GLY A 12 8.59 -14.53 -0.47
C GLY A 12 7.10 -14.81 -0.66
N GLU A 13 6.26 -14.56 0.34
CA GLU A 13 4.83 -14.83 0.29
C GLU A 13 4.02 -13.56 0.48
N CYS A 14 3.05 -13.35 -0.41
CA CYS A 14 2.13 -12.22 -0.35
C CYS A 14 0.69 -12.71 -0.33
N ALA A 15 -0.20 -11.88 0.21
CA ALA A 15 -1.62 -12.16 0.23
C ALA A 15 -2.41 -10.89 -0.06
N LEU A 16 -3.49 -11.01 -0.81
CA LEU A 16 -4.46 -9.94 -0.97
C LEU A 16 -5.51 -10.07 0.13
N ARG A 17 -5.69 -9.00 0.89
CA ARG A 17 -6.66 -8.97 1.98
C ARG A 17 -7.72 -7.92 1.71
N PRO A 18 -9.00 -8.23 1.94
CA PRO A 18 -10.05 -7.23 1.75
C PRO A 18 -9.87 -6.07 2.72
N VAL A 19 -10.23 -4.88 2.27
CA VAL A 19 -10.11 -3.65 3.04
C VAL A 19 -11.47 -2.96 3.07
N VAL A 20 -11.85 -2.46 4.24
CA VAL A 20 -13.00 -1.56 4.36
C VAL A 20 -12.46 -0.14 4.30
N LEU A 21 -12.81 0.59 3.24
CA LEU A 21 -12.43 1.98 3.10
C LEU A 21 -13.50 2.87 3.71
N PRO A 22 -13.13 3.80 4.62
CA PRO A 22 -14.08 4.80 5.10
C PRO A 22 -14.48 5.76 3.99
N ALA A 23 -15.58 6.47 4.17
CA ALA A 23 -15.99 7.52 3.23
C ALA A 23 -14.88 8.58 3.15
N ALA A 24 -14.66 9.13 1.95
CA ALA A 24 -13.68 10.18 1.75
C ALA A 24 -14.10 11.44 2.51
N GLY A 25 -13.17 12.02 3.27
CA GLY A 25 -13.38 13.27 3.98
C GLY A 25 -13.28 14.48 3.05
N PRO A 26 -13.45 15.71 3.60
CA PRO A 26 -13.50 16.92 2.76
C PRO A 26 -12.21 17.22 2.01
N SER A 27 -11.07 16.74 2.49
CA SER A 27 -9.78 16.95 1.82
C SER A 27 -9.24 15.66 1.17
N GLN A 28 -10.11 14.70 0.95
CA GLN A 28 -9.73 13.41 0.39
C GLN A 28 -10.48 13.13 -0.89
N VAL A 29 -9.91 12.27 -1.72
CA VAL A 29 -10.56 11.80 -2.94
C VAL A 29 -10.60 10.28 -2.95
N ARG A 30 -11.62 9.74 -3.61
CA ARG A 30 -11.71 8.31 -3.90
C ARG A 30 -11.09 8.07 -5.27
N VAL A 31 -10.12 7.17 -5.33
CA VAL A 31 -9.44 6.83 -6.58
C VAL A 31 -9.75 5.39 -6.94
N ARG A 32 -10.14 5.17 -8.18
CA ARG A 32 -10.27 3.83 -8.75
C ARG A 32 -8.95 3.47 -9.42
N SER A 33 -8.27 2.49 -8.90
CA SER A 33 -6.97 2.08 -9.42
C SER A 33 -7.08 1.51 -10.83
N VAL A 34 -6.13 1.90 -11.67
CA VAL A 34 -6.01 1.38 -13.04
C VAL A 34 -4.80 0.46 -13.12
N VAL A 35 -3.67 0.89 -12.57
CA VAL A 35 -2.43 0.12 -12.63
C VAL A 35 -1.55 0.51 -11.44
N GLY A 36 -0.75 -0.43 -10.97
CA GLY A 36 0.29 -0.18 -9.98
C GLY A 36 1.64 -0.60 -10.52
N ALA A 37 2.66 -0.36 -9.74
CA ALA A 37 4.01 -0.81 -10.06
C ALA A 37 4.69 -1.34 -8.81
N ILE A 38 5.59 -2.30 -9.00
CA ILE A 38 6.35 -2.91 -7.92
C ILE A 38 7.82 -2.57 -8.10
N SER A 39 8.44 -2.03 -7.06
CA SER A 39 9.86 -1.73 -7.07
C SER A 39 10.68 -3.00 -6.95
N ARG A 40 11.60 -3.21 -7.86
CA ARG A 40 12.53 -4.35 -7.80
C ARG A 40 13.53 -4.23 -6.65
N GLY A 41 13.78 -3.02 -6.19
CA GLY A 41 14.67 -2.76 -5.06
C GLY A 41 13.95 -2.87 -3.72
N THR A 42 13.22 -1.82 -3.35
CA THR A 42 12.63 -1.68 -2.02
C THR A 42 11.58 -2.74 -1.71
N GLU A 43 10.63 -2.95 -2.60
CA GLU A 43 9.56 -3.91 -2.33
C GLU A 43 10.07 -5.35 -2.32
N ARG A 44 11.12 -5.64 -3.09
CA ARG A 44 11.76 -6.95 -3.02
C ARG A 44 12.37 -7.21 -1.64
N LEU A 45 13.00 -6.20 -1.04
CA LEU A 45 13.52 -6.31 0.33
C LEU A 45 12.40 -6.60 1.32
N VAL A 46 11.27 -5.90 1.18
CA VAL A 46 10.12 -6.08 2.05
C VAL A 46 9.54 -7.49 1.94
N VAL A 47 9.31 -7.96 0.71
CA VAL A 47 8.69 -9.27 0.47
C VAL A 47 9.55 -10.40 1.00
N HIS A 48 10.86 -10.28 0.92
CA HIS A 48 11.78 -11.32 1.39
C HIS A 48 12.20 -11.15 2.85
N GLY A 49 11.69 -10.14 3.55
CA GLY A 49 12.01 -9.92 4.95
C GLY A 49 13.43 -9.47 5.18
N ARG A 50 14.03 -8.78 4.20
CA ARG A 50 15.44 -8.37 4.24
C ARG A 50 15.63 -6.90 4.61
N VAL A 51 14.60 -6.25 5.12
CA VAL A 51 14.73 -4.88 5.61
C VAL A 51 15.55 -4.89 6.88
N PRO A 52 16.71 -4.17 6.93
CA PRO A 52 17.51 -4.12 8.15
C PRO A 52 16.72 -3.52 9.31
N ALA A 53 16.92 -4.02 10.51
CA ALA A 53 16.20 -3.53 11.69
C ALA A 53 16.38 -2.02 11.89
N SER A 54 17.57 -1.49 11.56
CA SER A 54 17.85 -0.06 11.64
C SER A 54 16.99 0.81 10.72
N GLU A 55 16.39 0.21 9.69
CA GLU A 55 15.57 0.93 8.71
C GLU A 55 14.07 0.76 8.92
N HIS A 56 13.64 -0.03 9.91
CA HIS A 56 12.21 -0.32 10.11
C HIS A 56 11.40 0.95 10.35
N GLN A 57 11.90 1.89 11.15
CA GLN A 57 11.20 3.14 11.39
C GLN A 57 11.25 4.09 10.21
N ARG A 58 12.42 4.21 9.57
CA ARG A 58 12.59 5.11 8.42
C ARG A 58 11.73 4.72 7.22
N MET A 59 11.58 3.42 7.00
CA MET A 59 10.81 2.92 5.86
C MET A 59 9.31 2.87 6.12
N ARG A 60 8.89 3.20 7.33
CA ARG A 60 7.47 3.22 7.65
C ARG A 60 6.80 4.44 7.02
N GLY A 61 5.95 4.20 6.04
CA GLY A 61 5.20 5.26 5.37
C GLY A 61 3.90 5.62 6.07
N PRO A 62 3.27 6.74 5.67
CA PRO A 62 1.95 7.10 6.19
C PRO A 62 0.92 6.03 5.84
N HIS A 63 0.01 5.78 6.76
CA HIS A 63 -1.08 4.79 6.59
C HIS A 63 -0.62 3.35 6.40
N MET A 64 0.66 3.06 6.63
CA MET A 64 1.17 1.71 6.58
C MET A 64 0.63 0.90 7.76
N GLU A 65 0.16 -0.30 7.51
CA GLU A 65 -0.32 -1.20 8.53
C GLU A 65 0.63 -2.38 8.69
N GLY A 66 0.63 -2.96 9.89
CA GLY A 66 1.55 -4.03 10.23
C GLY A 66 2.93 -3.51 10.59
N SER A 67 3.89 -4.37 10.62
CA SER A 67 5.26 -4.05 10.99
C SER A 67 6.24 -4.90 10.23
N PHE A 68 7.41 -4.34 9.91
CA PHE A 68 8.51 -5.15 9.42
C PHE A 68 8.92 -6.13 10.54
N SER A 69 9.23 -7.38 10.23
CA SER A 69 9.25 -7.82 8.84
C SER A 69 7.88 -8.29 8.35
N PHE A 70 7.12 -9.04 9.15
CA PHE A 70 5.84 -9.60 8.73
C PHE A 70 4.84 -9.65 9.88
N PRO A 71 3.55 -9.59 9.60
CA PRO A 71 2.96 -9.19 8.33
C PRO A 71 3.01 -7.68 8.16
N VAL A 72 3.16 -7.22 6.93
CA VAL A 72 3.21 -5.79 6.65
C VAL A 72 2.48 -5.48 5.34
N LYS A 73 1.70 -4.42 5.35
CA LYS A 73 1.06 -3.87 4.15
C LYS A 73 2.01 -2.82 3.57
N TYR A 74 2.51 -3.07 2.37
CA TYR A 74 3.51 -2.20 1.76
C TYR A 74 3.31 -2.08 0.26
N GLY A 75 3.54 -0.88 -0.25
CA GLY A 75 3.44 -0.52 -1.65
C GLY A 75 3.24 0.97 -1.74
N TYR A 76 3.77 1.61 -2.80
CA TYR A 76 3.73 3.07 -2.87
C TYR A 76 3.51 3.61 -4.29
N VAL A 77 3.27 2.78 -5.27
CA VAL A 77 3.02 3.24 -6.64
C VAL A 77 1.67 2.75 -7.11
N SER A 78 0.77 3.68 -7.34
CA SER A 78 -0.55 3.39 -7.88
C SER A 78 -1.00 4.55 -8.76
N VAL A 79 -1.57 4.23 -9.90
CA VAL A 79 -2.16 5.19 -10.82
C VAL A 79 -3.63 4.84 -11.01
N GLY A 80 -4.49 5.83 -10.91
CA GLY A 80 -5.92 5.59 -11.04
C GLY A 80 -6.66 6.83 -11.50
N ARG A 81 -7.98 6.73 -11.51
CA ARG A 81 -8.86 7.83 -11.86
C ARG A 81 -9.64 8.27 -10.64
N VAL A 82 -9.76 9.58 -10.47
CA VAL A 82 -10.59 10.13 -9.39
C VAL A 82 -12.04 9.77 -9.64
N ALA A 83 -12.63 9.03 -8.71
CA ALA A 83 -14.02 8.60 -8.81
C ALA A 83 -14.96 9.58 -8.11
N SER A 84 -14.51 10.15 -7.00
CA SER A 84 -15.27 11.15 -6.25
C SER A 84 -14.32 11.95 -5.36
N GLY A 85 -14.74 13.12 -4.92
CA GLY A 85 -14.00 13.95 -3.99
C GLY A 85 -13.78 15.36 -4.49
N ALA A 86 -12.86 16.08 -3.83
CA ALA A 86 -12.72 17.53 -3.95
C ALA A 86 -11.71 18.00 -5.00
N LEU A 87 -10.99 17.11 -5.68
CA LEU A 87 -10.04 17.53 -6.71
C LEU A 87 -10.78 17.99 -7.97
N PRO A 88 -10.34 19.11 -8.60
CA PRO A 88 -10.94 19.50 -9.87
C PRO A 88 -10.61 18.44 -10.95
N PRO A 89 -11.51 18.27 -11.91
CA PRO A 89 -11.24 17.38 -13.04
C PRO A 89 -10.10 17.93 -13.91
N GLY A 90 -9.26 17.05 -14.39
CA GLY A 90 -8.20 17.46 -15.32
C GLY A 90 -6.84 17.01 -14.99
#